data_aa2e46699e1957cfcaa5c00958172f3c
#
_entry.id   aa2e46699e1957cfcaa5c00958172f3c
#
_cell.length_a   1.000
_cell.length_b   1.000
_cell.length_c   1.000
_cell.angle_alpha   90.00
_cell.angle_beta   90.00
_cell.angle_gamma   90.00
#
_symmetry.space_group_name_H-M   'P 1'
#
loop_
_entity.id
_entity.type
_entity.pdbx_description
1 polymer ?
#
loop_
_entity_poly.entity_id
_entity_poly.type
_entity_poly.pdbx_seq_one_letter_code
_entity_poly.pdbx_strand_id
1 'polypeptide(L)'
;MDSDRLVVQHADDRRSFVTRHIADETLIVPVTGHVMDLESIYVLNPVGSRIWELLRSPTTAERIADIVAGEFAVTPQDAADDVAEFLDSLNTRGLIQAVTKGA
;
A
#
# COMPACT_ATOMS: atom_id res chain seq x y z
N MET A 1 23.97 0.48 -3.05
CA MET A 1 22.69 0.45 -3.46
C MET A 1 21.74 0.34 -2.40
N ASP A 2 20.87 1.18 -2.40
CA ASP A 2 20.00 1.33 -1.31
C ASP A 2 18.74 0.60 -1.46
N SER A 3 18.57 -0.45 -0.69
CA SER A 3 17.28 -1.11 -0.65
C SER A 3 16.22 -0.16 -0.14
N ASP A 4 16.63 0.89 0.58
CA ASP A 4 15.66 1.87 1.06
C ASP A 4 15.02 2.64 -0.07
N ARG A 5 15.59 2.58 -1.24
CA ARG A 5 15.05 3.28 -2.38
C ARG A 5 14.28 2.38 -3.31
N LEU A 6 13.90 1.23 -2.81
CA LEU A 6 13.07 0.34 -3.60
C LEU A 6 11.76 1.05 -3.93
N VAL A 7 11.46 1.14 -5.21
CA VAL A 7 10.24 1.78 -5.67
C VAL A 7 9.14 0.75 -5.72
N VAL A 8 8.01 1.08 -5.14
CA VAL A 8 6.88 0.16 -5.07
C VAL A 8 5.63 0.85 -5.61
N GLN A 9 4.66 0.05 -5.99
CA GLN A 9 3.42 0.51 -6.56
C GLN A 9 2.38 -0.59 -6.39
N HIS A 10 1.09 -0.24 -6.55
CA HIS A 10 0.04 -1.27 -6.60
C HIS A 10 0.43 -2.32 -7.61
N ALA A 11 0.13 -3.56 -7.32
CA ALA A 11 0.25 -4.61 -8.31
C ALA A 11 -0.75 -4.34 -9.43
N ASP A 12 -0.55 -4.98 -10.58
CA ASP A 12 -1.53 -4.86 -11.65
C ASP A 12 -2.82 -5.45 -11.15
N ASP A 13 -3.80 -4.59 -10.92
CA ASP A 13 -4.98 -4.96 -10.16
C ASP A 13 -6.18 -5.37 -10.98
N ARG A 14 -6.06 -5.36 -12.28
CA ARG A 14 -7.23 -5.62 -13.09
C ARG A 14 -7.87 -6.96 -12.83
N ARG A 15 -7.09 -7.89 -12.32
CA ARG A 15 -7.57 -9.23 -12.09
C ARG A 15 -7.33 -9.73 -10.69
N SER A 16 -6.70 -8.91 -9.85
CA SER A 16 -6.25 -9.36 -8.55
C SER A 16 -7.05 -8.83 -7.40
N PHE A 17 -7.58 -7.63 -7.52
CA PHE A 17 -8.35 -7.05 -6.42
C PHE A 17 -9.17 -5.86 -6.91
N VAL A 18 -10.15 -5.50 -6.08
CA VAL A 18 -10.99 -4.34 -6.32
C VAL A 18 -10.89 -3.45 -5.10
N THR A 19 -10.76 -2.15 -5.30
CA THR A 19 -10.69 -1.18 -4.22
C THR A 19 -12.03 -0.46 -4.10
N ARG A 20 -12.51 -0.32 -2.87
CA ARG A 20 -13.72 0.43 -2.57
C ARG A 20 -13.45 1.39 -1.44
N HIS A 21 -14.06 2.56 -1.49
CA HIS A 21 -13.90 3.56 -0.44
C HIS A 21 -15.23 3.76 0.25
N ILE A 22 -15.23 3.61 1.56
CA ILE A 22 -16.44 3.81 2.36
C ILE A 22 -16.05 4.70 3.52
N ALA A 23 -16.57 5.93 3.51
CA ALA A 23 -16.20 6.94 4.50
C ALA A 23 -14.68 7.14 4.46
N ASP A 24 -14.02 6.99 5.59
CA ASP A 24 -12.57 7.18 5.65
C ASP A 24 -11.80 5.89 5.47
N GLU A 25 -12.50 4.81 5.18
CA GLU A 25 -11.86 3.52 5.08
C GLU A 25 -11.75 3.06 3.64
N THR A 26 -10.76 2.25 3.38
CA THR A 26 -10.57 1.63 2.08
C THR A 26 -10.68 0.13 2.25
N LEU A 27 -11.46 -0.48 1.39
CA LEU A 27 -11.60 -1.94 1.36
C LEU A 27 -10.89 -2.45 0.13
N ILE A 28 -10.02 -3.43 0.34
CA ILE A 28 -9.38 -4.10 -0.79
C ILE A 28 -9.94 -5.51 -0.83
N VAL A 29 -10.61 -5.84 -1.91
CA VAL A 29 -11.28 -7.11 -2.07
C VAL A 29 -10.55 -7.94 -3.12
N PRO A 30 -9.92 -9.04 -2.73
CA PRO A 30 -9.24 -9.90 -3.71
C PRO A 30 -10.24 -10.51 -4.68
N VAL A 31 -9.79 -10.70 -5.89
CA VAL A 31 -10.60 -11.34 -6.92
C VAL A 31 -9.85 -12.56 -7.42
N THR A 32 -10.48 -13.70 -7.36
CA THR A 32 -9.89 -14.95 -7.84
C THR A 32 -10.74 -15.44 -9.01
N GLY A 33 -10.13 -15.53 -10.18
CA GLY A 33 -10.90 -15.82 -11.35
C GLY A 33 -11.86 -14.69 -11.62
N HIS A 34 -13.14 -14.93 -11.55
CA HIS A 34 -14.15 -13.91 -11.72
C HIS A 34 -14.97 -13.70 -10.47
N VAL A 35 -14.46 -14.18 -9.32
CA VAL A 35 -15.19 -14.14 -8.08
C VAL A 35 -14.47 -13.30 -7.06
N MET A 36 -15.21 -12.39 -6.42
CA MET A 36 -14.67 -11.59 -5.34
C MET A 36 -14.58 -12.44 -4.09
N ASP A 37 -13.43 -12.39 -3.43
CA ASP A 37 -13.22 -13.15 -2.20
C ASP A 37 -13.58 -12.26 -1.02
N LEU A 38 -14.85 -12.32 -0.63
CA LEU A 38 -15.35 -11.45 0.42
C LEU A 38 -14.86 -11.87 1.81
N GLU A 39 -14.30 -13.07 1.94
CA GLU A 39 -13.78 -13.50 3.22
C GLU A 39 -12.37 -12.98 3.47
N SER A 40 -11.74 -12.47 2.45
CA SER A 40 -10.37 -11.98 2.56
C SER A 40 -10.27 -10.48 2.37
N ILE A 41 -11.35 -9.77 2.67
CA ILE A 41 -11.36 -8.32 2.56
C ILE A 41 -10.30 -7.72 3.49
N TYR A 42 -9.53 -6.81 2.94
CA TYR A 42 -8.52 -6.11 3.72
C TYR A 42 -9.05 -4.69 3.97
N VAL A 43 -9.32 -4.37 5.22
CA VAL A 43 -9.85 -3.06 5.57
C VAL A 43 -8.72 -2.18 6.05
N LEU A 44 -8.60 -1.01 5.45
CA LEU A 44 -7.54 -0.06 5.79
C LEU A 44 -8.12 1.10 6.58
N ASN A 45 -7.46 1.44 7.69
CA ASN A 45 -7.82 2.62 8.45
C ASN A 45 -7.36 3.87 7.68
N PRO A 46 -7.62 5.08 8.20
CA PRO A 46 -7.26 6.30 7.45
C PRO A 46 -5.79 6.38 7.06
N VAL A 47 -4.88 5.96 7.94
CA VAL A 47 -3.45 5.99 7.62
C VAL A 47 -3.15 5.00 6.49
N GLY A 48 -3.65 3.78 6.63
CA GLY A 48 -3.47 2.77 5.61
C GLY A 48 -4.10 3.18 4.29
N SER A 49 -5.25 3.83 4.35
CA SER A 49 -5.92 4.31 3.14
C SER A 49 -5.08 5.35 2.42
N ARG A 50 -4.45 6.23 3.19
CA ARG A 50 -3.58 7.25 2.58
C ARG A 50 -2.37 6.60 1.92
N ILE A 51 -1.77 5.63 2.60
CA ILE A 51 -0.62 4.91 2.04
C ILE A 51 -1.02 4.21 0.75
N TRP A 52 -2.18 3.56 0.76
CA TRP A 52 -2.67 2.85 -0.42
C TRP A 52 -2.86 3.82 -1.58
N GLU A 53 -3.38 5.01 -1.30
CA GLU A 53 -3.55 6.02 -2.33
C GLU A 53 -2.22 6.45 -2.92
N LEU A 54 -1.20 6.63 -2.08
CA LEU A 54 0.12 7.02 -2.55
C LEU A 54 0.75 5.96 -3.44
N LEU A 55 0.37 4.71 -3.25
CA LEU A 55 0.91 3.61 -4.05
C LEU A 55 0.31 3.52 -5.44
N ARG A 56 -0.61 4.40 -5.78
CA ARG A 56 -1.16 4.43 -7.14
C ARG A 56 -0.10 4.82 -8.15
N SER A 57 0.95 5.49 -7.70
CA SER A 57 2.08 5.83 -8.54
C SER A 57 3.33 5.24 -7.92
N PRO A 58 4.36 4.99 -8.69
CA PRO A 58 5.60 4.46 -8.12
C PRO A 58 6.13 5.40 -7.05
N THR A 59 6.51 4.85 -5.91
CA THR A 59 6.99 5.64 -4.79
C THR A 59 7.90 4.79 -3.94
N THR A 60 8.46 5.36 -2.89
CA THR A 60 9.36 4.65 -1.98
C THR A 60 8.79 4.66 -0.58
N ALA A 61 9.20 3.69 0.23
CA ALA A 61 8.79 3.64 1.62
C ALA A 61 9.19 4.90 2.36
N GLU A 62 10.36 5.43 2.06
CA GLU A 62 10.85 6.63 2.70
C GLU A 62 9.94 7.82 2.41
N ARG A 63 9.55 7.99 1.15
CA ARG A 63 8.67 9.09 0.78
C ARG A 63 7.30 8.94 1.42
N ILE A 64 6.78 7.72 1.44
CA ILE A 64 5.49 7.46 2.08
C ILE A 64 5.58 7.81 3.56
N ALA A 65 6.65 7.40 4.23
CA ALA A 65 6.80 7.66 5.66
C ALA A 65 6.87 9.16 5.94
N ASP A 66 7.57 9.91 5.10
CA ASP A 66 7.65 11.36 5.27
C ASP A 66 6.27 12.01 5.17
N ILE A 67 5.48 11.58 4.20
CA ILE A 67 4.15 12.15 4.02
C ILE A 67 3.25 11.78 5.19
N VAL A 68 3.31 10.53 5.64
CA VAL A 68 2.49 10.08 6.76
C VAL A 68 2.87 10.82 8.03
N ALA A 69 4.16 11.00 8.28
CA ALA A 69 4.61 11.69 9.48
C ALA A 69 4.06 13.12 9.51
N GLY A 70 4.04 13.77 8.35
CA GLY A 70 3.55 15.14 8.29
C GLY A 70 2.04 15.25 8.40
N GLU A 71 1.31 14.31 7.82
CA GLU A 71 -0.15 14.40 7.79
C GLU A 71 -0.82 13.87 9.05
N PHE A 72 -0.22 12.90 9.71
CA PHE A 72 -0.86 12.24 10.83
C PHE A 72 -0.19 12.49 12.18
N ALA A 73 0.73 13.45 12.21
CA ALA A 73 1.35 13.87 13.46
C ALA A 73 2.01 12.73 14.22
N VAL A 74 2.66 11.82 13.51
CA VAL A 74 3.46 10.77 14.13
C VAL A 74 4.93 11.10 13.92
N THR A 75 5.78 10.55 14.78
CA THR A 75 7.21 10.82 14.63
C THR A 75 7.72 10.15 13.37
N PRO A 76 8.79 10.69 12.77
CA PRO A 76 9.35 10.06 11.57
C PRO A 76 9.74 8.60 11.78
N GLN A 77 10.25 8.27 12.97
CA GLN A 77 10.64 6.90 13.25
C GLN A 77 9.43 5.97 13.29
N ASP A 78 8.38 6.40 13.97
CA ASP A 78 7.16 5.59 14.04
C ASP A 78 6.54 5.44 12.67
N ALA A 79 6.54 6.51 11.88
CA ALA A 79 6.01 6.44 10.53
C ALA A 79 6.81 5.45 9.69
N ALA A 80 8.13 5.48 9.80
CA ALA A 80 8.98 4.58 9.03
C ALA A 80 8.71 3.12 9.39
N ASP A 81 8.58 2.84 10.69
CA ASP A 81 8.33 1.48 11.16
C ASP A 81 6.95 0.99 10.71
N ASP A 82 5.94 1.83 10.85
CA ASP A 82 4.58 1.46 10.48
C ASP A 82 4.46 1.25 8.97
N VAL A 83 5.07 2.12 8.19
CA VAL A 83 5.03 2.01 6.75
C VAL A 83 5.73 0.74 6.29
N ALA A 84 6.89 0.44 6.86
CA ALA A 84 7.62 -0.76 6.49
C ALA A 84 6.79 -2.02 6.78
N GLU A 85 6.16 -2.07 7.93
CA GLU A 85 5.34 -3.20 8.32
C GLU A 85 4.12 -3.33 7.40
N PHE A 86 3.49 -2.21 7.10
CA PHE A 86 2.31 -2.21 6.25
C PHE A 86 2.67 -2.64 4.83
N LEU A 87 3.76 -2.14 4.28
CA LEU A 87 4.18 -2.53 2.94
C LEU A 87 4.54 -4.01 2.88
N ASP A 88 5.15 -4.52 3.94
CA ASP A 88 5.46 -5.94 4.00
C ASP A 88 4.19 -6.78 3.96
N SER A 89 3.18 -6.34 4.69
CA SER A 89 1.89 -7.01 4.71
C SER A 89 1.25 -7.00 3.33
N LEU A 90 1.27 -5.85 2.66
CA LEU A 90 0.72 -5.75 1.31
C LEU A 90 1.49 -6.62 0.33
N ASN A 91 2.79 -6.65 0.47
CA ASN A 91 3.62 -7.46 -0.41
C ASN A 91 3.33 -8.95 -0.23
N THR A 92 3.16 -9.37 1.01
CA THR A 92 2.83 -10.76 1.31
C THR A 92 1.51 -11.17 0.66
N ARG A 93 0.58 -10.24 0.56
CA ARG A 93 -0.72 -10.50 -0.07
C ARG A 93 -0.70 -10.29 -1.57
N GLY A 94 0.44 -9.91 -2.14
CA GLY A 94 0.55 -9.70 -3.58
C GLY A 94 -0.13 -8.45 -4.08
N LEU A 95 -0.36 -7.47 -3.20
CA LEU A 95 -1.09 -6.27 -3.55
C LEU A 95 -0.20 -5.14 -4.04
N ILE A 96 1.10 -5.24 -3.86
CA ILE A 96 2.05 -4.28 -4.39
C ILE A 96 3.18 -5.03 -5.09
N GLN A 97 3.92 -4.29 -5.89
CA GLN A 97 5.04 -4.87 -6.63
C GLN A 97 6.17 -3.87 -6.67
N ALA A 98 7.37 -4.39 -6.78
CA ALA A 98 8.55 -3.55 -6.97
C ALA A 98 8.54 -3.06 -8.42
N VAL A 99 8.87 -1.80 -8.61
CA VAL A 99 8.96 -1.22 -9.94
C VAL A 99 10.43 -1.08 -10.28
N THR A 100 10.84 -1.75 -11.35
CA THR A 100 12.22 -1.64 -11.79
C THR A 100 12.32 -0.44 -12.69
N LYS A 101 13.15 0.50 -12.31
CA LYS A 101 13.40 1.60 -13.19
C LYS A 101 14.26 1.09 -14.27
N GLY A 102 13.83 1.27 -15.43
CA GLY A 102 14.45 0.74 -16.56
C GLY A 102 15.91 1.00 -16.53
N ALA A 103 16.66 0.17 -16.50
CA ALA A 103 18.06 0.35 -16.32
C ALA A 103 18.78 0.65 -17.55
#